data_00658a215d1879052ca382e1e2fca806
#
_entry.id   00658a215d1879052ca382e1e2fca806
#
_cell.length_a   1.000
_cell.length_b   1.000
_cell.length_c   1.000
_cell.angle_alpha   90.00
_cell.angle_beta   90.00
_cell.angle_gamma   90.00
#
_symmetry.space_group_name_H-M   'P 1'
#
loop_
_entity.id
_entity.type
_entity.pdbx_description
1 polymer ?
#
loop_
_entity_poly.entity_id
_entity_poly.type
_entity_poly.pdbx_seq_one_letter_code
_entity_poly.pdbx_strand_id
1 'polypeptide(L)'
;DIYVLAAEKNADSTLSETLQRYEDLSGHVKVSYVNPSTNPTFFQKYTTDAPASNSLIVASDARSRVIDYNDIYEYSYDYSSYSRSLDGYDAEGQITSALQYVTKDSSELPVVYEITGHGETSLSGGFSEAIEKANMTLTELTLLKEEGVPDDASAIIINAPTSDFSADDAKKVTDYLEKGGKALITTNFQYKDLTNFESILKAYGIERVDGIVMENDSSYYYNNIPYYLLPEVESNDYTSSVSGKYIFAPYSEAFSYDGSSDDVTYTALLQTTDKAVS
;
A
#
# COMPACT_ATOMS: atom_id res chain seq x y z
N ASP A 1 -2.95 21.07 -15.96
CA ASP A 1 -1.91 22.00 -15.50
C ASP A 1 -1.05 21.36 -14.42
N ILE A 2 0.25 21.66 -14.43
CA ILE A 2 1.17 21.31 -13.34
C ILE A 2 1.77 22.61 -12.80
N TYR A 3 1.55 22.89 -11.54
CA TYR A 3 2.10 24.05 -10.87
C TYR A 3 3.27 23.63 -9.99
N VAL A 4 4.47 24.20 -10.24
CA VAL A 4 5.65 24.02 -9.40
C VAL A 4 5.68 25.11 -8.34
N LEU A 5 5.65 24.74 -7.05
CA LEU A 5 5.64 25.68 -5.95
C LEU A 5 7.06 26.22 -5.66
N ALA A 6 7.60 26.95 -6.60
CA ALA A 6 8.91 27.58 -6.50
C ALA A 6 8.98 28.83 -7.40
N ALA A 7 9.89 29.75 -7.09
CA ALA A 7 10.32 30.73 -8.09
C ALA A 7 11.13 29.97 -9.16
N GLU A 8 10.89 30.19 -10.45
CA GLU A 8 11.52 29.46 -11.55
C GLU A 8 13.06 29.38 -11.43
N LYS A 9 13.70 30.49 -11.08
CA LYS A 9 15.16 30.55 -10.86
C LYS A 9 15.68 29.71 -9.67
N ASN A 10 14.80 29.30 -8.76
CA ASN A 10 15.10 28.52 -7.55
C ASN A 10 14.51 27.12 -7.61
N ALA A 11 13.89 26.77 -8.75
CA ALA A 11 13.31 25.45 -8.93
C ALA A 11 14.41 24.37 -9.03
N ASP A 12 14.08 23.19 -8.62
CA ASP A 12 14.94 22.01 -8.79
C ASP A 12 15.17 21.75 -10.29
N SER A 13 16.43 21.70 -10.70
CA SER A 13 16.79 21.58 -12.12
C SER A 13 16.45 20.22 -12.70
N THR A 14 16.63 19.14 -11.94
CA THR A 14 16.31 17.77 -12.40
C THR A 14 14.81 17.60 -12.57
N LEU A 15 14.03 18.11 -11.60
CA LEU A 15 12.58 18.11 -11.70
C LEU A 15 12.08 18.97 -12.86
N SER A 16 12.68 20.15 -13.07
CA SER A 16 12.34 21.04 -14.19
C SER A 16 12.61 20.39 -15.55
N GLU A 17 13.73 19.66 -15.71
CA GLU A 17 14.01 18.90 -16.92
C GLU A 17 12.98 17.77 -17.15
N THR A 18 12.58 17.08 -16.08
CA THR A 18 11.53 16.05 -16.15
C THR A 18 10.21 16.66 -16.61
N LEU A 19 9.79 17.76 -16.00
CA LEU A 19 8.56 18.47 -16.36
C LEU A 19 8.57 18.99 -17.80
N GLN A 20 9.69 19.51 -18.28
CA GLN A 20 9.83 19.94 -19.66
C GLN A 20 9.58 18.80 -20.64
N ARG A 21 10.04 17.58 -20.34
CA ARG A 21 9.77 16.40 -21.17
C ARG A 21 8.28 16.09 -21.26
N TYR A 22 7.52 16.25 -20.15
CA TYR A 22 6.06 16.08 -20.18
C TYR A 22 5.37 17.12 -21.06
N GLU A 23 5.82 18.39 -21.04
CA GLU A 23 5.28 19.41 -21.95
C GLU A 23 5.64 19.12 -23.41
N ASP A 24 6.85 18.67 -23.68
CA ASP A 24 7.31 18.36 -25.05
C ASP A 24 6.57 17.15 -25.62
N LEU A 25 6.18 16.18 -24.78
CA LEU A 25 5.46 14.97 -25.20
C LEU A 25 3.95 15.19 -25.37
N SER A 26 3.37 16.18 -24.73
CA SER A 26 1.92 16.38 -24.75
C SER A 26 1.53 17.86 -24.73
N GLY A 27 0.88 18.33 -25.77
CA GLY A 27 0.31 19.69 -25.82
C GLY A 27 -0.85 19.93 -24.82
N HIS A 28 -1.29 18.90 -24.10
CA HIS A 28 -2.30 19.01 -23.05
C HIS A 28 -1.68 19.24 -21.65
N VAL A 29 -0.38 19.03 -21.48
CA VAL A 29 0.34 19.33 -20.24
C VAL A 29 0.90 20.75 -20.32
N LYS A 30 0.67 21.53 -19.27
CA LYS A 30 1.23 22.88 -19.13
C LYS A 30 1.87 23.01 -17.76
N VAL A 31 3.14 23.42 -17.72
CA VAL A 31 3.89 23.64 -16.49
C VAL A 31 3.97 25.13 -16.19
N SER A 32 3.75 25.49 -14.94
CA SER A 32 3.80 26.89 -14.48
C SER A 32 4.48 26.97 -13.12
N TYR A 33 5.35 27.95 -12.94
CA TYR A 33 6.04 28.18 -11.67
C TYR A 33 5.29 29.22 -10.83
N VAL A 34 4.93 28.84 -9.61
CA VAL A 34 4.23 29.71 -8.67
C VAL A 34 5.13 29.96 -7.46
N ASN A 35 5.65 31.17 -7.37
CA ASN A 35 6.52 31.55 -6.26
C ASN A 35 5.70 31.71 -4.96
N PRO A 36 5.93 30.86 -3.92
CA PRO A 36 5.18 30.94 -2.66
C PRO A 36 5.38 32.27 -1.92
N SER A 37 6.51 32.96 -2.10
CA SER A 37 6.76 34.24 -1.46
C SER A 37 5.87 35.38 -1.99
N THR A 38 5.44 35.29 -3.25
CA THR A 38 4.54 36.28 -3.87
C THR A 38 3.08 35.80 -3.92
N ASN A 39 2.86 34.50 -3.82
CA ASN A 39 1.55 33.86 -3.84
C ASN A 39 1.38 32.86 -2.67
N PRO A 40 1.43 33.31 -1.41
CA PRO A 40 1.52 32.44 -0.25
C PRO A 40 0.27 31.58 0.00
N THR A 41 -0.85 31.94 -0.60
CA THR A 41 -2.13 31.23 -0.43
C THR A 41 -2.55 30.42 -1.66
N PHE A 42 -1.72 30.36 -2.69
CA PHE A 42 -2.08 29.67 -3.94
C PHE A 42 -2.48 28.22 -3.71
N PHE A 43 -1.68 27.48 -2.90
CA PHE A 43 -1.92 26.07 -2.61
C PHE A 43 -3.25 25.80 -1.90
N GLN A 44 -3.79 26.78 -1.17
CA GLN A 44 -5.04 26.64 -0.38
C GLN A 44 -6.26 26.31 -1.23
N LYS A 45 -6.17 26.45 -2.56
CA LYS A 45 -7.21 26.00 -3.50
C LYS A 45 -7.23 24.49 -3.67
N TYR A 46 -6.15 23.80 -3.28
CA TYR A 46 -5.88 22.40 -3.61
C TYR A 46 -5.63 21.53 -2.37
N THR A 47 -5.14 22.12 -1.29
CA THR A 47 -4.86 21.42 -0.03
C THR A 47 -4.94 22.38 1.15
N THR A 48 -5.20 21.83 2.35
CA THR A 48 -5.18 22.57 3.63
C THR A 48 -3.76 22.72 4.19
N ASP A 49 -2.90 21.73 3.91
CA ASP A 49 -1.53 21.70 4.41
C ASP A 49 -0.59 22.41 3.44
N ALA A 50 0.34 23.21 3.99
CA ALA A 50 1.31 23.93 3.16
C ALA A 50 2.38 22.97 2.61
N PRO A 51 2.41 22.72 1.28
CA PRO A 51 3.39 21.83 0.70
C PRO A 51 4.81 22.42 0.79
N ALA A 52 5.83 21.54 0.77
CA ALA A 52 7.21 21.96 0.71
C ALA A 52 7.53 22.76 -0.57
N SER A 53 8.62 23.53 -0.54
CA SER A 53 9.12 24.19 -1.75
C SER A 53 9.51 23.15 -2.80
N ASN A 54 9.22 23.39 -4.07
CA ASN A 54 9.33 22.47 -5.21
C ASN A 54 8.28 21.35 -5.26
N SER A 55 7.31 21.30 -4.33
CA SER A 55 6.15 20.44 -4.49
C SER A 55 5.35 20.79 -5.73
N LEU A 56 4.64 19.82 -6.27
CA LEU A 56 3.84 19.98 -7.47
C LEU A 56 2.35 19.94 -7.13
N ILE A 57 1.56 20.73 -7.85
CA ILE A 57 0.11 20.60 -7.90
C ILE A 57 -0.28 20.27 -9.32
N VAL A 58 -0.77 19.04 -9.52
CA VAL A 58 -1.32 18.58 -10.80
C VAL A 58 -2.82 18.80 -10.75
N ALA A 59 -3.38 19.51 -11.73
CA ALA A 59 -4.80 19.88 -11.72
C ALA A 59 -5.43 19.79 -13.11
N SER A 60 -6.67 19.31 -13.14
CA SER A 60 -7.60 19.41 -14.26
C SER A 60 -8.83 20.25 -13.83
N ASP A 61 -9.81 20.39 -14.70
CA ASP A 61 -11.09 21.04 -14.35
C ASP A 61 -11.89 20.20 -13.33
N ALA A 62 -11.64 18.89 -13.26
CA ALA A 62 -12.40 17.99 -12.40
C ALA A 62 -11.80 17.83 -11.00
N ARG A 63 -10.47 17.79 -10.87
CA ARG A 63 -9.78 17.53 -9.59
C ARG A 63 -8.29 17.84 -9.65
N SER A 64 -7.65 17.74 -8.49
CA SER A 64 -6.23 18.00 -8.34
C SER A 64 -5.56 16.98 -7.43
N ARG A 65 -4.25 16.83 -7.57
CA ARG A 65 -3.39 16.09 -6.65
C ARG A 65 -2.16 16.92 -6.34
N VAL A 66 -1.79 16.95 -5.06
CA VAL A 66 -0.54 17.53 -4.61
C VAL A 66 0.49 16.40 -4.51
N ILE A 67 1.69 16.65 -5.00
CA ILE A 67 2.86 15.78 -4.86
C ILE A 67 3.85 16.56 -3.98
N ASP A 68 4.10 16.08 -2.77
CA ASP A 68 5.10 16.72 -1.93
C ASP A 68 6.50 16.48 -2.49
N TYR A 69 7.37 17.48 -2.37
CA TYR A 69 8.74 17.38 -2.88
C TYR A 69 9.53 16.24 -2.21
N ASN A 70 9.21 15.92 -0.97
CA ASN A 70 9.84 14.82 -0.26
C ASN A 70 9.47 13.43 -0.80
N ASP A 71 8.36 13.31 -1.54
CA ASP A 71 7.91 12.05 -2.17
C ASP A 71 8.56 11.83 -3.54
N ILE A 72 9.22 12.87 -4.09
CA ILE A 72 9.92 12.82 -5.38
C ILE A 72 11.31 12.18 -5.24
N TYR A 73 11.95 12.38 -4.10
CA TYR A 73 13.28 11.87 -3.82
C TYR A 73 13.26 10.84 -2.71
N GLU A 74 13.65 9.62 -3.02
CA GLU A 74 13.75 8.53 -2.05
C GLU A 74 15.11 8.57 -1.37
N TYR A 75 15.09 8.47 -0.05
CA TYR A 75 16.31 8.51 0.75
C TYR A 75 16.37 7.33 1.71
N SER A 76 17.54 6.71 1.84
CA SER A 76 17.86 5.83 2.95
C SER A 76 18.58 6.57 4.07
N TYR A 77 18.45 6.07 5.27
CA TYR A 77 19.14 6.56 6.44
C TYR A 77 20.00 5.45 7.04
N ASP A 78 21.32 5.66 7.03
CA ASP A 78 22.25 4.76 7.69
C ASP A 78 22.38 5.15 9.17
N TYR A 79 21.78 4.37 10.03
CA TYR A 79 21.81 4.58 11.48
C TYR A 79 23.19 4.38 12.11
N SER A 80 24.12 3.67 11.44
CA SER A 80 25.47 3.45 11.95
C SER A 80 26.39 4.64 11.74
N SER A 81 26.24 5.34 10.62
CA SER A 81 27.00 6.53 10.25
C SER A 81 26.22 7.84 10.45
N TYR A 82 24.94 7.77 10.83
CA TYR A 82 24.02 8.92 10.91
C TYR A 82 23.96 9.72 9.61
N SER A 83 24.11 9.04 8.46
CA SER A 83 24.08 9.67 7.15
C SER A 83 22.81 9.36 6.38
N ARG A 84 22.38 10.32 5.57
CA ARG A 84 21.27 10.18 4.62
C ARG A 84 21.86 10.07 3.22
N SER A 85 21.50 9.04 2.47
CA SER A 85 21.87 8.87 1.07
C SER A 85 20.64 8.95 0.17
N LEU A 86 20.80 9.52 -1.03
CA LEU A 86 19.77 9.51 -2.05
C LEU A 86 19.77 8.14 -2.74
N ASP A 87 18.66 7.43 -2.66
CA ASP A 87 18.50 6.09 -3.22
C ASP A 87 17.69 6.07 -4.52
N GLY A 88 16.78 7.02 -4.70
CA GLY A 88 15.92 7.05 -5.86
C GLY A 88 15.36 8.44 -6.20
N TYR A 89 14.89 8.56 -7.45
CA TYR A 89 14.18 9.72 -7.98
C TYR A 89 12.93 9.24 -8.69
N ASP A 90 11.76 9.49 -8.10
CA ASP A 90 10.46 8.96 -8.50
C ASP A 90 9.54 10.02 -9.13
N ALA A 91 10.06 11.11 -9.65
CA ALA A 91 9.22 12.16 -10.24
C ALA A 91 8.33 11.65 -11.36
N GLU A 92 8.82 10.72 -12.20
CA GLU A 92 8.02 10.15 -13.30
C GLU A 92 6.84 9.35 -12.77
N GLY A 93 7.05 8.48 -11.78
CA GLY A 93 6.00 7.71 -11.14
C GLY A 93 4.93 8.60 -10.50
N GLN A 94 5.34 9.60 -9.73
CA GLN A 94 4.44 10.55 -9.06
C GLN A 94 3.65 11.40 -10.06
N ILE A 95 4.31 12.00 -11.04
CA ILE A 95 3.67 12.87 -12.04
C ILE A 95 2.70 12.07 -12.92
N THR A 96 3.13 10.89 -13.42
CA THR A 96 2.28 10.04 -14.26
C THR A 96 1.04 9.57 -13.50
N SER A 97 1.20 9.13 -12.26
CA SER A 97 0.07 8.77 -11.38
C SER A 97 -0.88 9.96 -11.19
N ALA A 98 -0.35 11.14 -10.87
CA ALA A 98 -1.18 12.33 -10.67
C ALA A 98 -1.92 12.74 -11.94
N LEU A 99 -1.27 12.69 -13.12
CA LEU A 99 -1.92 12.96 -14.41
C LEU A 99 -3.04 11.96 -14.70
N GLN A 100 -2.83 10.68 -14.45
CA GLN A 100 -3.87 9.66 -14.58
C GLN A 100 -5.04 9.93 -13.63
N TYR A 101 -4.76 10.30 -12.37
CA TYR A 101 -5.77 10.62 -11.38
C TYR A 101 -6.64 11.79 -11.80
N VAL A 102 -6.05 12.90 -12.26
CA VAL A 102 -6.81 14.11 -12.58
C VAL A 102 -7.57 14.03 -13.90
N THR A 103 -7.24 13.07 -14.77
CA THR A 103 -7.87 12.89 -16.10
C THR A 103 -8.90 11.77 -16.16
N LYS A 104 -8.91 10.82 -15.20
CA LYS A 104 -9.92 9.75 -15.14
C LYS A 104 -11.23 10.28 -14.57
N ASP A 105 -12.36 9.67 -14.97
CA ASP A 105 -13.63 9.88 -14.27
C ASP A 105 -13.58 9.29 -12.85
N SER A 106 -14.31 9.90 -11.92
CA SER A 106 -14.33 9.44 -10.52
C SER A 106 -14.88 8.01 -10.37
N SER A 107 -15.81 7.63 -11.24
CA SER A 107 -16.37 6.27 -11.32
C SER A 107 -15.38 5.21 -11.82
N GLU A 108 -14.24 5.63 -12.38
CA GLU A 108 -13.19 4.75 -12.88
C GLU A 108 -12.06 4.51 -11.86
N LEU A 109 -12.13 5.17 -10.71
CA LEU A 109 -11.14 4.96 -9.64
C LEU A 109 -11.58 3.76 -8.79
N PRO A 110 -10.74 2.72 -8.68
CA PRO A 110 -11.04 1.59 -7.81
C PRO A 110 -11.16 2.03 -6.35
N VAL A 111 -12.15 1.49 -5.64
CA VAL A 111 -12.33 1.73 -4.21
C VAL A 111 -11.83 0.50 -3.44
N VAL A 112 -10.93 0.73 -2.50
CA VAL A 112 -10.44 -0.27 -1.56
C VAL A 112 -11.01 0.06 -0.19
N TYR A 113 -11.70 -0.90 0.42
CA TYR A 113 -12.27 -0.72 1.75
C TYR A 113 -11.38 -1.37 2.82
N GLU A 114 -10.93 -0.58 3.78
CA GLU A 114 -10.28 -1.05 5.00
C GLU A 114 -11.35 -1.42 6.01
N ILE A 115 -11.45 -2.70 6.35
CA ILE A 115 -12.40 -3.18 7.36
C ILE A 115 -11.95 -2.70 8.73
N THR A 116 -12.90 -2.19 9.51
CA THR A 116 -12.68 -1.69 10.87
C THR A 116 -13.79 -2.16 11.82
N GLY A 117 -13.48 -2.19 13.11
CA GLY A 117 -14.46 -2.55 14.17
C GLY A 117 -14.09 -3.80 14.96
N HIS A 118 -13.06 -4.55 14.56
CA HIS A 118 -12.60 -5.77 15.23
C HIS A 118 -11.18 -5.62 15.78
N GLY A 119 -10.75 -4.38 16.02
CA GLY A 119 -9.42 -4.07 16.56
C GLY A 119 -8.31 -4.29 15.53
N GLU A 120 -8.60 -4.06 14.28
CA GLU A 120 -7.63 -4.12 13.19
C GLU A 120 -6.49 -3.13 13.43
N THR A 121 -5.30 -3.48 12.99
CA THR A 121 -4.14 -2.59 12.99
C THR A 121 -4.29 -1.58 11.86
N SER A 122 -4.12 -0.30 12.15
CA SER A 122 -4.15 0.74 11.10
C SER A 122 -3.06 0.49 10.06
N LEU A 123 -3.38 0.75 8.81
CA LEU A 123 -2.40 0.67 7.72
C LEU A 123 -1.26 1.68 7.95
N SER A 124 -0.04 1.31 7.60
CA SER A 124 1.08 2.25 7.64
C SER A 124 0.91 3.36 6.61
N GLY A 125 1.44 4.56 6.90
CA GLY A 125 1.39 5.69 5.96
C GLY A 125 1.92 5.32 4.59
N GLY A 126 3.08 4.66 4.50
CA GLY A 126 3.65 4.24 3.21
C GLY A 126 2.79 3.24 2.43
N PHE A 127 2.00 2.38 3.11
CA PHE A 127 1.08 1.48 2.42
C PHE A 127 -0.15 2.24 1.89
N SER A 128 -0.71 3.15 2.68
CA SER A 128 -1.82 4.01 2.25
C SER A 128 -1.42 4.91 1.08
N GLU A 129 -0.23 5.51 1.14
CA GLU A 129 0.35 6.31 0.06
C GLU A 129 0.55 5.48 -1.24
N ALA A 130 0.95 4.22 -1.11
CA ALA A 130 1.08 3.31 -2.27
C ALA A 130 -0.27 3.02 -2.93
N ILE A 131 -1.35 2.83 -2.14
CA ILE A 131 -2.72 2.69 -2.64
C ILE A 131 -3.15 3.96 -3.39
N GLU A 132 -2.94 5.13 -2.79
CA GLU A 132 -3.27 6.40 -3.43
C GLU A 132 -2.44 6.66 -4.70
N LYS A 133 -1.14 6.33 -4.67
CA LYS A 133 -0.27 6.43 -5.84
C LYS A 133 -0.71 5.49 -6.98
N ALA A 134 -1.31 4.35 -6.63
CA ALA A 134 -1.94 3.45 -7.60
C ALA A 134 -3.31 3.97 -8.13
N ASN A 135 -3.71 5.18 -7.74
CA ASN A 135 -5.00 5.79 -8.08
C ASN A 135 -6.20 4.99 -7.60
N MET A 136 -6.09 4.37 -6.43
CA MET A 136 -7.18 3.74 -5.71
C MET A 136 -7.65 4.67 -4.59
N THR A 137 -8.93 4.65 -4.28
CA THR A 137 -9.49 5.34 -3.12
C THR A 137 -9.50 4.39 -1.94
N LEU A 138 -8.91 4.78 -0.82
CA LEU A 138 -8.97 4.03 0.43
C LEU A 138 -10.08 4.60 1.31
N THR A 139 -10.99 3.75 1.77
CA THR A 139 -12.15 4.14 2.60
C THR A 139 -12.34 3.14 3.73
N GLU A 140 -12.56 3.62 4.94
CA GLU A 140 -12.92 2.75 6.08
C GLU A 140 -14.32 2.17 5.93
N LEU A 141 -14.49 0.90 6.29
CA LEU A 141 -15.76 0.18 6.28
C LEU A 141 -15.98 -0.54 7.61
N THR A 142 -17.00 -0.13 8.34
CA THR A 142 -17.43 -0.83 9.56
C THR A 142 -18.62 -1.74 9.23
N LEU A 143 -18.38 -3.04 9.10
CA LEU A 143 -19.40 -4.03 8.67
C LEU A 143 -20.66 -4.06 9.54
N LEU A 144 -20.53 -3.78 10.84
CA LEU A 144 -21.68 -3.74 11.75
C LEU A 144 -22.78 -2.76 11.31
N LYS A 145 -22.43 -1.72 10.56
CA LYS A 145 -23.36 -0.65 10.13
C LYS A 145 -23.93 -0.86 8.73
N GLU A 146 -23.40 -1.83 8.02
CA GLU A 146 -23.69 -2.04 6.60
C GLU A 146 -24.42 -3.39 6.40
N GLU A 147 -25.18 -3.50 5.33
CA GLU A 147 -25.84 -4.77 4.97
C GLU A 147 -24.83 -5.78 4.36
N GLY A 148 -23.67 -5.33 3.90
CA GLY A 148 -22.61 -6.12 3.31
C GLY A 148 -21.42 -5.25 2.87
N VAL A 149 -20.47 -5.85 2.18
CA VAL A 149 -19.42 -5.11 1.48
C VAL A 149 -20.06 -4.38 0.30
N PRO A 150 -19.80 -3.06 0.10
CA PRO A 150 -20.39 -2.29 -1.00
C PRO A 150 -20.10 -2.89 -2.38
N ASP A 151 -21.04 -2.75 -3.30
CA ASP A 151 -20.93 -3.30 -4.67
C ASP A 151 -19.81 -2.63 -5.50
N ASP A 152 -19.38 -1.42 -5.14
CA ASP A 152 -18.26 -0.70 -5.77
C ASP A 152 -16.89 -1.09 -5.21
N ALA A 153 -16.84 -2.00 -4.24
CA ALA A 153 -15.59 -2.48 -3.67
C ALA A 153 -14.75 -3.23 -4.70
N SER A 154 -13.63 -2.64 -5.09
CA SER A 154 -12.63 -3.28 -5.94
C SER A 154 -11.78 -4.28 -5.17
N ALA A 155 -11.58 -4.02 -3.88
CA ALA A 155 -10.95 -4.92 -2.92
C ALA A 155 -11.30 -4.50 -1.49
N ILE A 156 -11.11 -5.42 -0.54
CA ILE A 156 -11.15 -5.14 0.90
C ILE A 156 -9.79 -5.45 1.53
N ILE A 157 -9.50 -4.78 2.64
CA ILE A 157 -8.32 -5.06 3.48
C ILE A 157 -8.80 -5.37 4.88
N ILE A 158 -8.35 -6.49 5.42
CA ILE A 158 -8.54 -6.90 6.82
C ILE A 158 -7.14 -7.00 7.42
N ASN A 159 -6.75 -6.00 8.22
CA ASN A 159 -5.36 -5.90 8.69
C ASN A 159 -5.21 -6.33 10.15
N ALA A 160 -4.88 -7.60 10.37
CA ALA A 160 -4.55 -8.19 11.65
C ALA A 160 -5.57 -7.86 12.76
N PRO A 161 -6.82 -8.32 12.67
CA PRO A 161 -7.84 -8.09 13.68
C PRO A 161 -7.41 -8.70 15.01
N THR A 162 -7.71 -8.02 16.13
CA THR A 162 -7.40 -8.47 17.49
C THR A 162 -8.64 -8.91 18.28
N SER A 163 -9.81 -8.76 17.70
CA SER A 163 -11.09 -9.23 18.24
C SER A 163 -11.80 -10.05 17.18
N ASP A 164 -12.54 -11.08 17.61
CA ASP A 164 -13.27 -11.92 16.67
C ASP A 164 -14.37 -11.14 15.94
N PHE A 165 -14.65 -11.52 14.74
CA PHE A 165 -15.78 -11.04 13.96
C PHE A 165 -17.08 -11.57 14.55
N SER A 166 -18.19 -10.87 14.35
CA SER A 166 -19.50 -11.52 14.50
C SER A 166 -19.70 -12.55 13.39
N ALA A 167 -20.56 -13.55 13.62
CA ALA A 167 -20.89 -14.52 12.57
C ALA A 167 -21.52 -13.84 11.32
N ASP A 168 -22.24 -12.73 11.54
CA ASP A 168 -22.84 -11.93 10.47
C ASP A 168 -21.77 -11.18 9.67
N ASP A 169 -20.79 -10.53 10.32
CA ASP A 169 -19.72 -9.82 9.64
C ASP A 169 -18.80 -10.78 8.85
N ALA A 170 -18.48 -11.94 9.43
CA ALA A 170 -17.73 -12.98 8.71
C ALA A 170 -18.50 -13.46 7.47
N LYS A 171 -19.82 -13.62 7.59
CA LYS A 171 -20.66 -13.98 6.46
C LYS A 171 -20.67 -12.91 5.37
N LYS A 172 -20.76 -11.62 5.70
CA LYS A 172 -20.70 -10.51 4.73
C LYS A 172 -19.41 -10.53 3.92
N VAL A 173 -18.27 -10.80 4.58
CA VAL A 173 -16.98 -10.95 3.90
C VAL A 173 -16.97 -12.18 3.00
N THR A 174 -17.43 -13.32 3.49
CA THR A 174 -17.50 -14.57 2.70
C THR A 174 -18.40 -14.40 1.47
N ASP A 175 -19.60 -13.82 1.64
CA ASP A 175 -20.54 -13.55 0.55
C ASP A 175 -19.91 -12.62 -0.53
N TYR A 176 -19.09 -11.65 -0.13
CA TYR A 176 -18.35 -10.78 -1.05
C TYR A 176 -17.28 -11.56 -1.82
N LEU A 177 -16.50 -12.39 -1.15
CA LEU A 177 -15.45 -13.19 -1.76
C LEU A 177 -16.03 -14.25 -2.72
N GLU A 178 -17.12 -14.92 -2.35
CA GLU A 178 -17.83 -15.89 -3.19
C GLU A 178 -18.35 -15.27 -4.51
N LYS A 179 -18.65 -13.98 -4.51
CA LYS A 179 -19.02 -13.23 -5.71
C LYS A 179 -17.82 -12.82 -6.58
N GLY A 180 -16.61 -13.24 -6.23
CA GLY A 180 -15.37 -12.89 -6.93
C GLY A 180 -14.69 -11.64 -6.39
N GLY A 181 -15.05 -11.19 -5.18
CA GLY A 181 -14.39 -10.11 -4.46
C GLY A 181 -12.91 -10.42 -4.20
N LYS A 182 -12.13 -9.38 -4.01
CA LYS A 182 -10.68 -9.46 -3.74
C LYS A 182 -10.39 -8.98 -2.32
N ALA A 183 -9.53 -9.69 -1.62
CA ALA A 183 -9.12 -9.30 -0.27
C ALA A 183 -7.61 -9.39 -0.05
N LEU A 184 -7.09 -8.44 0.71
CA LEU A 184 -5.82 -8.56 1.40
C LEU A 184 -6.13 -8.82 2.87
N ILE A 185 -5.79 -10.00 3.36
CA ILE A 185 -6.01 -10.40 4.75
C ILE A 185 -4.65 -10.66 5.37
N THR A 186 -4.37 -9.96 6.45
CA THR A 186 -3.20 -10.21 7.29
C THR A 186 -3.63 -10.71 8.65
N THR A 187 -2.76 -11.43 9.31
CA THR A 187 -2.96 -11.90 10.68
C THR A 187 -1.79 -11.49 11.54
N ASN A 188 -1.98 -11.56 12.84
CA ASN A 188 -0.93 -11.38 13.81
C ASN A 188 -1.08 -12.45 14.89
N PHE A 189 0.01 -12.86 15.51
CA PHE A 189 -0.04 -13.83 16.60
C PHE A 189 -1.04 -13.40 17.68
N GLN A 190 -1.98 -14.28 17.97
CA GLN A 190 -3.03 -14.06 18.95
C GLN A 190 -3.05 -15.21 19.97
N TYR A 191 -3.23 -14.86 21.25
CA TYR A 191 -3.48 -15.87 22.31
C TYR A 191 -4.93 -16.34 22.33
N LYS A 192 -5.79 -15.83 21.46
CA LYS A 192 -7.22 -16.14 21.41
C LYS A 192 -7.59 -16.62 20.03
N ASP A 193 -8.46 -17.60 19.99
CA ASP A 193 -9.10 -18.02 18.76
C ASP A 193 -10.01 -16.91 18.25
N LEU A 194 -9.90 -16.60 16.97
CA LEU A 194 -10.79 -15.70 16.24
C LEU A 194 -11.71 -16.55 15.35
N THR A 195 -12.57 -17.33 15.96
CA THR A 195 -13.31 -18.44 15.32
C THR A 195 -14.10 -18.00 14.08
N ASN A 196 -14.79 -16.84 14.14
CA ASN A 196 -15.57 -16.33 13.02
C ASN A 196 -14.67 -15.75 11.94
N PHE A 197 -13.63 -14.99 12.31
CA PHE A 197 -12.63 -14.49 11.37
C PHE A 197 -11.90 -15.65 10.65
N GLU A 198 -11.48 -16.67 11.41
CA GLU A 198 -10.82 -17.86 10.85
C GLU A 198 -11.73 -18.65 9.92
N SER A 199 -13.06 -18.59 10.12
CA SER A 199 -14.00 -19.24 9.20
C SER A 199 -13.93 -18.69 7.77
N ILE A 200 -13.53 -17.40 7.60
CA ILE A 200 -13.32 -16.78 6.30
C ILE A 200 -12.14 -17.46 5.58
N LEU A 201 -11.04 -17.71 6.29
CA LEU A 201 -9.85 -18.38 5.75
C LEU A 201 -10.15 -19.86 5.45
N LYS A 202 -10.85 -20.53 6.38
CA LYS A 202 -11.23 -21.94 6.26
C LYS A 202 -12.16 -22.21 5.07
N ALA A 203 -13.00 -21.24 4.68
CA ALA A 203 -13.81 -21.35 3.46
C ALA A 203 -12.96 -21.56 2.19
N TYR A 204 -11.68 -21.18 2.23
CA TYR A 204 -10.70 -21.36 1.17
C TYR A 204 -9.63 -22.41 1.52
N GLY A 205 -9.85 -23.25 2.52
CA GLY A 205 -8.91 -24.30 2.92
C GLY A 205 -7.63 -23.79 3.56
N ILE A 206 -7.62 -22.56 4.08
CA ILE A 206 -6.46 -21.94 4.75
C ILE A 206 -6.70 -21.98 6.26
N GLU A 207 -5.72 -22.46 7.01
CA GLU A 207 -5.74 -22.46 8.47
C GLU A 207 -4.49 -21.75 9.02
N ARG A 208 -4.68 -20.98 10.09
CA ARG A 208 -3.57 -20.42 10.86
C ARG A 208 -2.88 -21.54 11.63
N VAL A 209 -1.56 -21.51 11.66
CA VAL A 209 -0.77 -22.40 12.52
C VAL A 209 -0.45 -21.68 13.83
N ASP A 210 -0.77 -22.32 14.94
CA ASP A 210 -0.51 -21.74 16.26
C ASP A 210 0.99 -21.50 16.48
N GLY A 211 1.30 -20.34 17.03
CA GLY A 211 2.65 -19.98 17.43
C GLY A 211 3.31 -18.93 16.55
N ILE A 212 4.55 -18.60 16.89
CA ILE A 212 5.40 -17.71 16.11
C ILE A 212 6.42 -18.57 15.40
N VAL A 213 6.56 -18.37 14.10
CA VAL A 213 7.54 -19.09 13.28
C VAL A 213 8.95 -18.73 13.71
N MET A 214 9.76 -19.77 13.95
CA MET A 214 11.19 -19.67 14.23
C MET A 214 11.95 -20.39 13.13
N GLU A 215 12.91 -19.71 12.52
CA GLU A 215 13.80 -20.27 11.51
C GLU A 215 15.07 -20.81 12.18
N ASN A 216 15.48 -22.02 11.82
CA ASN A 216 16.67 -22.66 12.33
C ASN A 216 17.88 -22.56 11.39
N ASP A 217 17.70 -21.99 10.21
CA ASP A 217 18.81 -21.67 9.30
C ASP A 217 19.24 -20.21 9.47
N SER A 218 20.47 -19.99 9.93
CA SER A 218 20.99 -18.65 10.27
C SER A 218 21.09 -17.70 9.05
N SER A 219 20.94 -18.19 7.84
CA SER A 219 20.92 -17.37 6.63
C SER A 219 19.56 -16.71 6.39
N TYR A 220 18.52 -17.17 7.08
CA TYR A 220 17.12 -16.77 6.85
C TYR A 220 16.48 -16.07 8.05
N TYR A 221 17.29 -15.57 8.97
CA TYR A 221 16.83 -14.68 10.03
C TYR A 221 17.86 -13.59 10.34
N TYR A 222 17.37 -12.46 10.84
CA TYR A 222 18.20 -11.28 11.10
C TYR A 222 18.71 -11.23 12.56
N ASN A 223 19.94 -10.75 12.72
CA ASN A 223 20.57 -10.42 14.00
C ASN A 223 20.61 -11.57 15.03
N ASN A 224 20.79 -12.81 14.58
CA ASN A 224 20.78 -14.00 15.44
C ASN A 224 19.50 -14.21 16.25
N ILE A 225 18.35 -13.68 15.74
CA ILE A 225 17.04 -13.81 16.37
C ILE A 225 16.16 -14.67 15.47
N PRO A 226 15.87 -15.96 15.80
CA PRO A 226 15.21 -16.91 14.92
C PRO A 226 13.80 -16.51 14.43
N TYR A 227 13.10 -15.66 15.17
CA TYR A 227 11.78 -15.15 14.82
C TYR A 227 11.82 -13.78 14.10
N TYR A 228 13.01 -13.29 13.74
CA TYR A 228 13.21 -12.16 12.82
C TYR A 228 13.46 -12.69 11.42
N LEU A 229 12.41 -13.19 10.81
CA LEU A 229 12.50 -13.93 9.57
C LEU A 229 12.96 -13.07 8.40
N LEU A 230 13.75 -13.70 7.53
CA LEU A 230 14.09 -13.24 6.17
C LEU A 230 13.65 -14.33 5.19
N PRO A 231 12.34 -14.51 4.97
CA PRO A 231 11.83 -15.60 4.15
C PRO A 231 12.28 -15.47 2.70
N GLU A 232 12.33 -16.60 1.99
CA GLU A 232 12.55 -16.63 0.55
C GLU A 232 11.36 -15.97 -0.16
N VAL A 233 11.69 -15.13 -1.15
CA VAL A 233 10.69 -14.52 -2.03
C VAL A 233 10.49 -15.45 -3.21
N GLU A 234 9.32 -16.08 -3.29
CA GLU A 234 8.94 -16.94 -4.39
C GLU A 234 8.79 -16.16 -5.69
N SER A 235 9.33 -16.68 -6.79
CA SER A 235 9.31 -16.00 -8.07
C SER A 235 7.98 -16.23 -8.80
N ASN A 236 7.16 -15.20 -8.85
CA ASN A 236 5.89 -15.16 -9.58
C ASN A 236 5.54 -13.73 -10.02
N ASP A 237 4.42 -13.55 -10.71
CA ASP A 237 4.01 -12.24 -11.22
C ASP A 237 3.78 -11.20 -10.12
N TYR A 238 3.41 -11.62 -8.91
CA TYR A 238 3.13 -10.71 -7.78
C TYR A 238 4.40 -10.23 -7.08
N THR A 239 5.47 -11.04 -7.09
CA THR A 239 6.71 -10.81 -6.35
C THR A 239 7.87 -10.35 -7.22
N SER A 240 7.68 -10.26 -8.54
CA SER A 240 8.73 -9.92 -9.50
C SER A 240 9.45 -8.60 -9.19
N SER A 241 8.72 -7.59 -8.69
CA SER A 241 9.27 -6.26 -8.33
C SER A 241 10.17 -6.27 -7.09
N VAL A 242 10.03 -7.28 -6.23
CA VAL A 242 10.82 -7.46 -5.01
C VAL A 242 11.79 -8.64 -5.09
N SER A 243 11.94 -9.22 -6.27
CA SER A 243 12.91 -10.32 -6.50
C SER A 243 14.32 -9.88 -6.13
N GLY A 244 15.01 -10.73 -5.37
CA GLY A 244 16.37 -10.48 -4.87
C GLY A 244 16.48 -9.45 -3.75
N LYS A 245 15.35 -8.95 -3.22
CA LYS A 245 15.32 -8.13 -2.02
C LYS A 245 15.05 -8.99 -0.79
N TYR A 246 15.56 -8.56 0.37
CA TYR A 246 15.22 -9.15 1.65
C TYR A 246 13.90 -8.57 2.16
N ILE A 247 12.99 -9.46 2.51
CA ILE A 247 11.75 -9.09 3.20
C ILE A 247 11.92 -9.41 4.68
N PHE A 248 11.81 -8.40 5.54
CA PHE A 248 11.88 -8.58 6.98
C PHE A 248 10.50 -8.84 7.55
N ALA A 249 10.29 -10.04 8.08
CA ALA A 249 9.01 -10.51 8.60
C ALA A 249 9.15 -10.98 10.07
N PRO A 250 9.19 -10.03 11.03
CA PRO A 250 9.34 -10.39 12.44
C PRO A 250 8.03 -10.88 13.04
N TYR A 251 8.11 -11.83 13.98
CA TYR A 251 6.97 -12.37 14.75
C TYR A 251 5.83 -12.92 13.88
N SER A 252 6.15 -13.50 12.73
CA SER A 252 5.16 -13.99 11.78
C SER A 252 4.51 -15.28 12.26
N GLU A 253 3.25 -15.44 11.92
CA GLU A 253 2.55 -16.73 11.95
C GLU A 253 2.72 -17.46 10.61
N ALA A 254 2.48 -18.76 10.62
CA ALA A 254 2.38 -19.55 9.42
C ALA A 254 0.93 -19.86 9.06
N PHE A 255 0.73 -20.22 7.80
CA PHE A 255 -0.52 -20.79 7.31
C PHE A 255 -0.27 -22.19 6.79
N SER A 256 -1.19 -23.10 7.08
CA SER A 256 -1.34 -24.35 6.35
C SER A 256 -2.49 -24.21 5.35
N TYR A 257 -2.48 -24.99 4.29
CA TYR A 257 -3.57 -25.03 3.33
C TYR A 257 -3.87 -26.47 2.91
N ASP A 258 -5.15 -26.75 2.70
CA ASP A 258 -5.59 -28.01 2.17
C ASP A 258 -5.60 -27.96 0.66
N GLY A 259 -4.57 -28.53 0.04
CA GLY A 259 -4.42 -28.61 -1.43
C GLY A 259 -5.40 -29.57 -2.12
N SER A 260 -6.43 -30.08 -1.43
CA SER A 260 -7.36 -31.08 -1.95
C SER A 260 -8.51 -30.49 -2.80
N SER A 261 -8.69 -29.16 -2.79
CA SER A 261 -9.76 -28.49 -3.55
C SER A 261 -9.31 -28.20 -4.98
N ASP A 262 -10.02 -28.73 -5.97
CA ASP A 262 -9.81 -28.40 -7.40
C ASP A 262 -10.24 -26.94 -7.74
N ASP A 263 -11.00 -26.31 -6.85
CA ASP A 263 -11.58 -24.97 -7.07
C ASP A 263 -10.69 -23.82 -6.54
N VAL A 264 -9.62 -24.12 -5.77
CA VAL A 264 -8.73 -23.13 -5.16
C VAL A 264 -7.30 -23.35 -5.61
N THR A 265 -6.69 -22.30 -6.13
CA THR A 265 -5.25 -22.29 -6.48
C THR A 265 -4.48 -21.50 -5.43
N TYR A 266 -3.43 -22.11 -4.88
CA TYR A 266 -2.55 -21.49 -3.91
C TYR A 266 -1.23 -21.09 -4.56
N THR A 267 -0.82 -19.85 -4.32
CA THR A 267 0.48 -19.34 -4.79
C THR A 267 1.24 -18.78 -3.59
N ALA A 268 2.35 -19.45 -3.22
CA ALA A 268 3.22 -18.94 -2.17
C ALA A 268 3.91 -17.65 -2.66
N LEU A 269 3.96 -16.62 -1.80
CA LEU A 269 4.67 -15.37 -2.05
C LEU A 269 5.98 -15.32 -1.27
N LEU A 270 5.94 -15.76 -0.02
CA LEU A 270 7.07 -15.86 0.90
C LEU A 270 7.07 -17.25 1.53
N GLN A 271 8.22 -17.85 1.64
CA GLN A 271 8.36 -19.18 2.22
C GLN A 271 9.58 -19.25 3.16
N THR A 272 9.40 -19.96 4.26
CA THR A 272 10.51 -20.32 5.15
C THR A 272 11.23 -21.57 4.65
N THR A 273 12.39 -21.88 5.22
CA THR A 273 13.06 -23.15 4.91
C THR A 273 12.35 -24.34 5.57
N ASP A 274 12.68 -25.55 5.14
CA ASP A 274 12.21 -26.81 5.77
C ASP A 274 12.66 -26.97 7.25
N LYS A 275 13.54 -26.11 7.73
CA LYS A 275 14.05 -26.11 9.11
C LYS A 275 13.24 -25.22 10.04
N ALA A 276 12.33 -24.41 9.49
CA ALA A 276 11.46 -23.55 10.30
C ALA A 276 10.48 -24.40 11.10
N VAL A 277 10.14 -23.90 12.28
CA VAL A 277 9.15 -24.49 13.20
C VAL A 277 8.23 -23.43 13.76
N SER A 278 7.02 -23.81 14.14
CA SER A 278 6.05 -22.99 14.85
C SER A 278 5.75 -23.59 16.20
#